data_4af9d2a4b6f3cc02ac512496cdb465c8
#
_entry.id   4af9d2a4b6f3cc02ac512496cdb465c8
#
_cell.length_a   1.000
_cell.length_b   1.000
_cell.length_c   1.000
_cell.angle_alpha   90.00
_cell.angle_beta   90.00
_cell.angle_gamma   90.00
#
_symmetry.space_group_name_H-M   'P 1'
#
loop_
_entity.id
_entity.type
_entity.pdbx_description
1 polymer ?
#
loop_
_entity_poly.entity_id
_entity_poly.type
_entity_poly.pdbx_seq_one_letter_code
_entity_poly.pdbx_strand_id
1 'polypeptide(L)'
;MKKKKIIVLLKNWLFNIRKKNAIEKAQQLANEQRRKFLVLNFNGKPTVISMKDIHKLIRTKQVKHRYDANYFREMALFTAMPK
;
A
#
# COMPACT_ATOMS: atom_id res chain seq x y z
N MET A 1 -4.36 -24.61 -20.93
CA MET A 1 -4.28 -23.18 -21.23
C MET A 1 -5.44 -22.36 -20.67
N LYS A 2 -6.69 -22.85 -20.79
CA LYS A 2 -7.86 -22.16 -20.26
C LYS A 2 -7.81 -21.99 -18.74
N LYS A 3 -7.26 -22.97 -18.01
CA LYS A 3 -7.13 -22.90 -16.54
C LYS A 3 -6.19 -21.79 -16.08
N LYS A 4 -5.10 -21.51 -16.81
CA LYS A 4 -4.17 -20.43 -16.46
C LYS A 4 -4.82 -19.05 -16.60
N LYS A 5 -5.63 -18.84 -17.65
CA LYS A 5 -6.35 -17.58 -17.85
C LYS A 5 -7.33 -17.30 -16.71
N ILE A 6 -8.07 -18.32 -16.29
CA ILE A 6 -9.04 -18.20 -15.20
C ILE A 6 -8.34 -17.86 -13.89
N ILE A 7 -7.20 -18.51 -13.61
CA ILE A 7 -6.43 -18.25 -12.38
C ILE A 7 -5.88 -16.82 -12.36
N VAL A 8 -5.37 -16.34 -13.50
CA VAL A 8 -4.86 -14.97 -13.62
C VAL A 8 -5.99 -13.96 -13.40
N LEU A 9 -7.15 -14.18 -14.00
CA LEU A 9 -8.30 -13.30 -13.83
C LEU A 9 -8.78 -13.27 -12.38
N LEU A 10 -8.81 -14.42 -11.71
CA LEU A 10 -9.19 -14.51 -10.30
C LEU A 10 -8.20 -13.78 -9.41
N LYS A 11 -6.90 -13.93 -9.66
CA LYS A 11 -5.87 -13.21 -8.90
C LYS A 11 -6.00 -11.70 -9.08
N ASN A 12 -6.22 -11.23 -10.32
CA ASN A 12 -6.39 -9.81 -10.59
C ASN A 12 -7.65 -9.27 -9.91
N TRP A 13 -8.74 -10.03 -9.95
CA TRP A 13 -9.99 -9.66 -9.30
C TRP A 13 -9.81 -9.55 -7.78
N LEU A 14 -9.18 -10.55 -7.17
CA LEU A 14 -8.89 -10.54 -5.72
C LEU A 14 -7.99 -9.37 -5.36
N PHE A 15 -6.96 -9.09 -6.17
CA PHE A 15 -6.07 -7.96 -5.93
C PHE A 15 -6.84 -6.64 -5.96
N ASN A 16 -7.73 -6.47 -6.94
CA ASN A 16 -8.51 -5.25 -7.05
C ASN A 16 -9.45 -5.05 -5.86
N ILE A 17 -10.07 -6.13 -5.37
CA ILE A 17 -10.92 -6.07 -4.18
C ILE A 17 -10.09 -5.71 -2.95
N ARG A 18 -8.93 -6.36 -2.77
CA ARG A 18 -8.04 -6.08 -1.65
C ARG A 18 -7.51 -4.65 -1.71
N LYS A 19 -7.19 -4.16 -2.91
CA LYS A 19 -6.75 -2.78 -3.12
C LYS A 19 -7.84 -1.79 -2.72
N LYS A 20 -9.08 -2.02 -3.15
CA LYS A 20 -10.20 -1.17 -2.79
C LYS A 20 -10.42 -1.15 -1.28
N ASN A 21 -10.41 -2.30 -0.64
CA ASN A 21 -10.57 -2.40 0.81
C ASN A 21 -9.43 -1.71 1.55
N ALA A 22 -8.19 -1.85 1.05
CA ALA A 22 -7.04 -1.20 1.65
C ALA A 22 -7.12 0.33 1.51
N ILE A 23 -7.59 0.83 0.36
CA ILE A 23 -7.77 2.27 0.14
C ILE A 23 -8.81 2.83 1.12
N GLU A 24 -9.94 2.15 1.27
CA GLU A 24 -10.99 2.57 2.21
C GLU A 24 -10.47 2.58 3.65
N LYS A 25 -9.75 1.54 4.03
CA LYS A 25 -9.15 1.44 5.37
C LYS A 25 -8.10 2.53 5.59
N ALA A 26 -7.26 2.79 4.60
CA ALA A 26 -6.24 3.83 4.68
C ALA A 26 -6.88 5.21 4.87
N GLN A 27 -7.95 5.51 4.11
CA GLN A 27 -8.64 6.78 4.23
C GLN A 27 -9.31 6.92 5.60
N GLN A 28 -9.92 5.84 6.10
CA GLN A 28 -10.53 5.82 7.42
C GLN A 28 -9.49 6.10 8.51
N LEU A 29 -8.36 5.41 8.47
CA LEU A 29 -7.28 5.60 9.42
C LEU A 29 -6.67 7.00 9.33
N ALA A 30 -6.50 7.52 8.11
CA ALA A 30 -5.99 8.87 7.90
C ALA A 30 -6.90 9.91 8.56
N ASN A 31 -8.22 9.75 8.41
CA ASN A 31 -9.19 10.66 9.01
C ASN A 31 -9.23 10.54 10.53
N GLU A 32 -9.18 9.31 11.06
CA GLU A 32 -9.23 9.06 12.50
C GLU A 32 -7.97 9.55 13.21
N GLN A 33 -6.80 9.28 12.64
CA GLN A 33 -5.52 9.61 13.26
C GLN A 33 -4.95 10.93 12.77
N ARG A 34 -5.59 11.55 11.80
CA ARG A 34 -5.14 12.80 11.16
C ARG A 34 -3.70 12.72 10.69
N ARG A 35 -3.38 11.60 10.04
CA ARG A 35 -2.05 11.31 9.50
C ARG A 35 -2.17 10.80 8.08
N LYS A 36 -1.08 10.92 7.31
CA LYS A 36 -1.01 10.37 5.97
C LYS A 36 -0.75 8.87 6.04
N PHE A 37 -1.51 8.11 5.25
CA PHE A 37 -1.32 6.67 5.08
C PHE A 37 -1.10 6.35 3.61
N LEU A 38 -0.24 5.38 3.35
CA LEU A 38 0.02 4.89 2.00
C LEU A 38 -0.49 3.47 1.85
N VAL A 39 -0.97 3.15 0.65
CA VAL A 39 -1.28 1.78 0.28
C VAL A 39 -0.17 1.31 -0.65
N LEU A 40 0.61 0.34 -0.20
CA LEU A 40 1.74 -0.20 -0.95
C LEU A 40 1.47 -1.64 -1.33
N ASN A 41 2.07 -2.08 -2.43
CA ASN A 41 2.00 -3.47 -2.87
C ASN A 41 3.21 -4.23 -2.31
N PHE A 42 2.97 -5.06 -1.30
CA PHE A 42 3.97 -5.96 -0.76
C PHE A 42 3.64 -7.40 -1.17
N ASN A 43 4.46 -8.00 -2.03
CA ASN A 43 4.31 -9.37 -2.48
C ASN A 43 2.92 -9.68 -3.05
N GLY A 44 2.38 -8.72 -3.82
CA GLY A 44 1.06 -8.88 -4.42
C GLY A 44 -0.10 -8.60 -3.49
N LYS A 45 0.15 -8.10 -2.27
CA LYS A 45 -0.90 -7.76 -1.31
C LYS A 45 -0.88 -6.26 -1.03
N PRO A 46 -2.00 -5.56 -1.25
CA PRO A 46 -2.09 -4.15 -0.85
C PRO A 46 -2.01 -4.03 0.66
N THR A 47 -1.07 -3.22 1.13
CA THR A 47 -0.79 -3.06 2.56
C THR A 47 -0.89 -1.59 2.94
N VAL A 48 -1.62 -1.30 4.02
CA VAL A 48 -1.77 0.07 4.55
C VAL A 48 -0.63 0.33 5.53
N ILE A 49 0.10 1.41 5.31
CA ILE A 49 1.21 1.80 6.18
C ILE A 49 1.20 3.31 6.38
N SER A 50 1.45 3.77 7.58
CA SER A 50 1.52 5.20 7.88
C SER A 50 2.86 5.78 7.43
N MET A 51 2.86 7.09 7.13
CA MET A 51 4.13 7.78 6.81
C MET A 51 5.11 7.70 7.98
N LYS A 52 4.61 7.72 9.21
CA LYS A 52 5.44 7.57 10.41
C LYS A 52 6.18 6.24 10.40
N ASP A 53 5.49 5.16 10.05
CA ASP A 53 6.08 3.82 9.98
C ASP A 53 7.09 3.72 8.84
N ILE A 54 6.84 4.39 7.71
CA ILE A 54 7.80 4.45 6.60
C ILE A 54 9.10 5.14 7.05
N HIS A 55 8.99 6.28 7.72
CA HIS A 55 10.16 6.97 8.25
C HIS A 55 10.92 6.11 9.27
N LYS A 56 10.18 5.36 10.08
CA LYS A 56 10.78 4.43 11.03
C LYS A 56 11.56 3.32 10.33
N LEU A 57 11.00 2.74 9.27
CA LEU A 57 11.69 1.71 8.48
C LEU A 57 12.97 2.24 7.86
N ILE A 58 12.95 3.46 7.34
CA ILE A 58 14.14 4.10 6.76
C ILE A 58 15.18 4.35 7.84
N ARG A 59 14.78 4.90 8.98
CA ARG A 59 15.66 5.25 10.09
C ARG A 59 16.32 4.01 10.70
N THR A 60 15.59 2.89 10.81
CA THR A 60 16.11 1.65 11.39
C THR A 60 16.85 0.80 10.36
N LYS A 61 17.03 1.31 9.14
CA LYS A 61 17.76 0.63 8.06
C LYS A 61 17.18 -0.73 7.69
N GLN A 62 15.87 -0.90 7.88
CA GLN A 62 15.18 -2.12 7.45
C GLN A 62 14.95 -2.14 5.94
N VAL A 63 15.13 -1.00 5.28
CA VAL A 63 15.06 -0.87 3.81
C VAL A 63 16.41 -0.35 3.31
N LYS A 64 16.67 -0.56 2.00
CA LYS A 64 17.92 -0.13 1.39
C LYS A 64 18.02 1.40 1.40
N HIS A 65 19.26 1.92 1.46
CA HIS A 65 19.54 3.36 1.55
C HIS A 65 18.87 4.20 0.44
N ARG A 66 18.74 3.66 -0.76
CA ARG A 66 18.15 4.37 -1.90
C ARG A 66 16.63 4.52 -1.78
N TYR A 67 16.01 3.87 -0.81
CA TYR A 67 14.57 3.93 -0.62
C TYR A 67 14.26 4.99 0.44
N ASP A 68 13.92 6.20 -0.03
CA ASP A 68 13.52 7.30 0.84
C ASP A 68 12.00 7.45 0.86
N ALA A 69 11.51 8.47 1.58
CA ALA A 69 10.08 8.73 1.67
C ALA A 69 9.46 9.03 0.31
N ASN A 70 10.18 9.74 -0.57
CA ASN A 70 9.69 10.05 -1.92
C ASN A 70 9.54 8.79 -2.75
N TYR A 71 10.48 7.84 -2.63
CA TYR A 71 10.37 6.56 -3.32
C TYR A 71 9.07 5.85 -2.95
N PHE A 72 8.75 5.78 -1.65
CA PHE A 72 7.53 5.12 -1.20
C PHE A 72 6.28 5.85 -1.66
N ARG A 73 6.31 7.18 -1.69
CA ARG A 73 5.18 7.97 -2.21
C ARG A 73 4.93 7.69 -3.69
N GLU A 74 5.99 7.61 -4.48
CA GLU A 74 5.87 7.33 -5.92
C GLU A 74 5.38 5.91 -6.18
N MET A 75 5.78 4.95 -5.34
CA MET A 75 5.38 3.56 -5.49
C MET A 75 4.01 3.25 -4.88
N ALA A 76 3.43 4.18 -4.15
CA ALA A 76 2.15 3.96 -3.50
C ALA A 76 1.02 3.79 -4.50
N LEU A 77 0.18 2.78 -4.27
CA LEU A 77 -1.04 2.58 -5.05
C LEU A 77 -2.05 3.69 -4.77
N PHE A 78 -2.02 4.22 -3.57
CA PHE A 78 -2.90 5.29 -3.12
C PHE A 78 -2.26 6.00 -1.92
N THR A 79 -2.44 7.32 -1.85
CA THR A 79 -2.00 8.11 -0.70
C THR A 79 -3.24 8.69 -0.03
N ALA A 80 -3.53 8.25 1.18
CA ALA A 80 -4.68 8.73 1.95
C ALA A 80 -4.25 9.93 2.78
N MET A 81 -4.91 11.05 2.56
CA MET A 81 -4.70 12.26 3.34
C MET A 81 -5.88 12.50 4.27
N PRO A 82 -5.65 13.01 5.48
CA PRO A 82 -6.76 13.34 6.39
C PRO A 82 -7.63 14.44 5.78
N LYS A 83 -8.92 14.25 5.94
CA LYS A 83 -9.91 15.25 5.50
C LYS A 83 -10.31 16.16 6.64
#